data_572633166f51c74c8c0433fdb2589fec
#
_entry.id   572633166f51c74c8c0433fdb2589fec
#
_cell.length_a   1.000
_cell.length_b   1.000
_cell.length_c   1.000
_cell.angle_alpha   90.00
_cell.angle_beta   90.00
_cell.angle_gamma   90.00
#
_symmetry.space_group_name_H-M   'P 1'
#
loop_
_entity.id
_entity.type
_entity.pdbx_description
1 polymer ?
#
loop_
_entity_poly.entity_id
_entity_poly.type
_entity_poly.pdbx_seq_one_letter_code
_entity_poly.pdbx_strand_id
1 'polypeptide(L)'
;MLRWVLIFAAASISFAQINVLSVGEVAPLRVKAGQSVEAKVPLQLKAGYHVQSNMPTEDYLIPLKLTWNPGTLTAGPVGYPKPKFEKYVFEEKPLSVFTEDFVVTTRFTAPPSAAAGPATVTGKVRYQACTDKMCLPPRNVEVTVKVTVLK
;
A
#
# COMPACT_ATOMS: atom_id res chain seq x y z
N MET A 1 55.72 7.79 27.37
CA MET A 1 54.78 8.62 26.57
C MET A 1 53.53 7.82 26.25
N LEU A 2 52.44 8.09 26.97
CA LEU A 2 51.18 7.36 26.87
C LEU A 2 50.26 8.13 25.92
N ARG A 3 50.01 7.55 24.69
CA ARG A 3 49.12 8.15 23.70
C ARG A 3 47.65 7.73 23.99
N TRP A 4 46.89 8.67 24.45
CA TRP A 4 45.43 8.52 24.62
C TRP A 4 44.77 8.59 23.24
N VAL A 5 44.20 7.46 22.80
CA VAL A 5 43.34 7.38 21.58
C VAL A 5 41.91 7.69 22.02
N LEU A 6 41.44 8.90 21.69
CA LEU A 6 40.03 9.25 21.86
C LEU A 6 39.20 8.55 20.75
N ILE A 7 38.43 7.56 21.11
CA ILE A 7 37.46 6.91 20.23
C ILE A 7 36.18 7.76 20.24
N PHE A 8 35.95 8.51 19.17
CA PHE A 8 34.67 9.19 18.94
C PHE A 8 33.64 8.14 18.52
N ALA A 9 32.72 7.78 19.42
CA ALA A 9 31.53 7.01 19.08
C ALA A 9 30.54 7.91 18.32
N ALA A 10 30.42 7.74 17.02
CA ALA A 10 29.40 8.40 16.23
C ALA A 10 28.05 7.74 16.55
N ALA A 11 27.20 8.43 17.30
CA ALA A 11 25.84 8.02 17.53
C ALA A 11 25.04 8.24 16.23
N SER A 12 24.70 7.17 15.53
CA SER A 12 23.81 7.21 14.39
C SER A 12 22.38 7.47 14.87
N ILE A 13 21.86 8.66 14.65
CA ILE A 13 20.45 9.01 14.92
C ILE A 13 19.64 8.35 13.81
N SER A 14 19.05 7.18 14.10
CA SER A 14 18.04 6.58 13.23
C SER A 14 16.76 7.40 13.32
N PHE A 15 16.46 8.19 12.29
CA PHE A 15 15.14 8.78 12.16
C PHE A 15 14.13 7.63 11.95
N ALA A 16 13.31 7.37 12.95
CA ALA A 16 12.19 6.44 12.82
C ALA A 16 11.30 6.93 11.67
N GLN A 17 11.21 6.13 10.61
CA GLN A 17 10.37 6.46 9.46
C GLN A 17 8.91 6.36 9.90
N ILE A 18 8.20 7.48 9.90
CA ILE A 18 6.78 7.52 10.22
C ILE A 18 6.04 6.83 9.08
N ASN A 19 5.47 5.64 9.34
CA ASN A 19 4.54 4.99 8.43
C ASN A 19 3.19 5.69 8.53
N VAL A 20 2.85 6.48 7.52
CA VAL A 20 1.57 7.20 7.45
C VAL A 20 0.45 6.27 6.96
N LEU A 21 0.76 5.38 6.01
CA LEU A 21 -0.14 4.36 5.52
C LEU A 21 0.44 2.99 5.86
N SER A 22 -0.38 2.10 6.39
CA SER A 22 -0.03 0.71 6.70
C SER A 22 -1.08 -0.25 6.16
N VAL A 23 -0.69 -1.49 5.97
CA VAL A 23 -1.61 -2.57 5.57
C VAL A 23 -2.12 -3.24 6.83
N GLY A 24 -3.44 -3.31 6.97
CA GLY A 24 -4.08 -4.08 8.02
C GLY A 24 -4.03 -5.59 7.76
N GLU A 25 -4.71 -6.37 8.58
CA GLU A 25 -4.76 -7.81 8.42
C GLU A 25 -5.52 -8.18 7.12
N VAL A 26 -4.83 -8.91 6.23
CA VAL A 26 -5.43 -9.46 5.01
C VAL A 26 -5.84 -10.90 5.27
N ALA A 27 -7.14 -11.19 5.16
CA ALA A 27 -7.66 -12.53 5.36
C ALA A 27 -7.07 -13.54 4.36
N PRO A 28 -6.67 -14.74 4.81
CA PRO A 28 -6.22 -15.80 3.89
C PRO A 28 -7.33 -16.18 2.92
N LEU A 29 -6.95 -16.43 1.67
CA LEU A 29 -7.89 -16.78 0.60
C LEU A 29 -7.85 -18.27 0.28
N ARG A 30 -8.96 -18.79 -0.20
CA ARG A 30 -9.08 -20.15 -0.74
C ARG A 30 -9.73 -20.08 -2.12
N VAL A 31 -9.14 -20.70 -3.12
CA VAL A 31 -9.63 -20.65 -4.48
C VAL A 31 -9.46 -22.03 -5.15
N LYS A 32 -10.47 -22.50 -5.88
CA LYS A 32 -10.34 -23.72 -6.69
C LYS A 32 -9.61 -23.40 -7.99
N ALA A 33 -8.88 -24.40 -8.51
CA ALA A 33 -8.29 -24.30 -9.85
C ALA A 33 -9.38 -23.94 -10.87
N GLY A 34 -9.10 -22.99 -11.74
CA GLY A 34 -10.04 -22.44 -12.72
C GLY A 34 -11.03 -21.41 -12.19
N GLN A 35 -11.00 -21.08 -10.89
CA GLN A 35 -11.92 -20.14 -10.27
C GLN A 35 -11.22 -18.87 -9.80
N SER A 36 -12.01 -17.89 -9.41
CA SER A 36 -11.56 -16.60 -8.90
C SER A 36 -12.00 -16.36 -7.46
N VAL A 37 -11.22 -15.58 -6.74
CA VAL A 37 -11.52 -15.11 -5.37
C VAL A 37 -11.16 -13.66 -5.24
N GLU A 38 -11.92 -12.90 -4.45
CA GLU A 38 -11.64 -11.50 -4.17
C GLU A 38 -10.78 -11.35 -2.91
N ALA A 39 -9.68 -10.63 -3.04
CA ALA A 39 -8.89 -10.14 -1.92
C ALA A 39 -9.37 -8.76 -1.50
N LYS A 40 -9.48 -8.56 -0.19
CA LYS A 40 -9.74 -7.25 0.42
C LYS A 40 -8.51 -6.85 1.22
N VAL A 41 -7.89 -5.74 0.85
CA VAL A 41 -6.68 -5.22 1.48
C VAL A 41 -7.06 -3.97 2.28
N PRO A 42 -7.15 -4.08 3.62
CA PRO A 42 -7.38 -2.93 4.47
C PRO A 42 -6.14 -2.04 4.48
N LEU A 43 -6.33 -0.76 4.25
CA LEU A 43 -5.29 0.27 4.36
C LEU A 43 -5.64 1.20 5.51
N GLN A 44 -4.72 1.32 6.46
CA GLN A 44 -4.89 2.12 7.68
C GLN A 44 -4.11 3.40 7.55
N LEU A 45 -4.79 4.51 7.73
CA LEU A 45 -4.24 5.85 7.54
C LEU A 45 -4.06 6.53 8.89
N LYS A 46 -2.86 7.02 9.16
CA LYS A 46 -2.57 7.77 10.38
C LYS A 46 -3.41 9.04 10.44
N ALA A 47 -4.01 9.31 11.62
CA ALA A 47 -4.79 10.51 11.86
C ALA A 47 -4.01 11.80 11.55
N GLY A 48 -4.68 12.80 10.99
CA GLY A 48 -4.08 14.07 10.58
C GLY A 48 -3.42 14.04 9.19
N TYR A 49 -3.47 12.89 8.50
CA TYR A 49 -2.98 12.74 7.14
C TYR A 49 -4.11 12.37 6.18
N HIS A 50 -3.86 12.64 4.92
CA HIS A 50 -4.60 12.10 3.79
C HIS A 50 -3.61 11.56 2.75
N VAL A 51 -4.07 10.68 1.88
CA VAL A 51 -3.30 10.21 0.73
C VAL A 51 -4.01 10.58 -0.55
N GLN A 52 -3.24 10.86 -1.60
CA GLN A 52 -3.84 11.06 -2.94
C GLN A 52 -4.61 9.81 -3.33
N SER A 53 -5.74 9.99 -4.03
CA SER A 53 -6.50 8.86 -4.55
C SER A 53 -5.74 8.19 -5.72
N ASN A 54 -6.31 7.12 -6.27
CA ASN A 54 -5.81 6.49 -7.49
C ASN A 54 -6.00 7.38 -8.75
N MET A 55 -6.79 8.45 -8.64
CA MET A 55 -7.04 9.44 -9.69
C MET A 55 -6.91 10.84 -9.09
N PRO A 56 -5.68 11.32 -8.86
CA PRO A 56 -5.45 12.65 -8.31
C PRO A 56 -5.94 13.75 -9.25
N THR A 57 -6.26 14.90 -8.70
CA THR A 57 -6.81 16.03 -9.45
C THR A 57 -5.76 16.70 -10.36
N GLU A 58 -4.48 16.67 -9.97
CA GLU A 58 -3.39 17.32 -10.69
C GLU A 58 -2.29 16.31 -11.08
N ASP A 59 -1.69 16.49 -12.24
CA ASP A 59 -0.74 15.54 -12.86
C ASP A 59 0.59 15.40 -12.09
N TYR A 60 0.97 16.40 -11.29
CA TYR A 60 2.19 16.34 -10.47
C TYR A 60 2.01 15.58 -9.17
N LEU A 61 0.77 15.27 -8.79
CA LEU A 61 0.48 14.48 -7.59
C LEU A 61 0.67 13.00 -7.86
N ILE A 62 1.21 12.29 -6.87
CA ILE A 62 1.49 10.85 -6.99
C ILE A 62 0.23 10.06 -6.65
N PRO A 63 -0.37 9.30 -7.58
CA PRO A 63 -1.54 8.51 -7.32
C PRO A 63 -1.25 7.34 -6.36
N LEU A 64 -2.24 6.97 -5.56
CA LEU A 64 -2.24 5.69 -4.87
C LEU A 64 -2.31 4.57 -5.91
N LYS A 65 -1.35 3.65 -5.88
CA LYS A 65 -1.28 2.55 -6.83
C LYS A 65 -0.86 1.26 -6.14
N LEU A 66 -1.72 0.26 -6.17
CA LEU A 66 -1.38 -1.11 -5.80
C LEU A 66 -0.95 -1.88 -7.04
N THR A 67 0.25 -2.44 -6.99
CA THR A 67 0.80 -3.29 -8.05
C THR A 67 1.06 -4.66 -7.47
N TRP A 68 0.61 -5.71 -8.16
CA TRP A 68 0.72 -7.10 -7.73
C TRP A 68 1.84 -7.85 -8.43
N ASN A 69 2.47 -8.75 -7.67
CA ASN A 69 3.23 -9.90 -8.17
C ASN A 69 2.44 -11.16 -7.77
N PRO A 70 1.53 -11.64 -8.64
CA PRO A 70 0.56 -12.67 -8.27
C PRO A 70 1.13 -14.11 -8.29
N GLY A 71 2.39 -14.30 -8.69
CA GLY A 71 2.99 -15.64 -8.81
C GLY A 71 2.30 -16.48 -9.86
N THR A 72 1.76 -17.62 -9.45
CA THR A 72 1.04 -18.56 -10.32
C THR A 72 -0.44 -18.18 -10.58
N LEU A 73 -0.94 -17.17 -9.85
CA LEU A 73 -2.30 -16.64 -10.03
C LEU A 73 -2.28 -15.48 -11.04
N THR A 74 -3.46 -15.13 -11.52
CA THR A 74 -3.63 -13.89 -12.31
C THR A 74 -4.34 -12.85 -11.46
N ALA A 75 -3.81 -11.63 -11.43
CA ALA A 75 -4.45 -10.49 -10.77
C ALA A 75 -5.31 -9.71 -11.76
N GLY A 76 -6.56 -9.50 -11.41
CA GLY A 76 -7.46 -8.58 -12.10
C GLY A 76 -7.18 -7.10 -11.75
N PRO A 77 -8.00 -6.19 -12.24
CA PRO A 77 -7.92 -4.77 -11.90
C PRO A 77 -8.06 -4.54 -10.39
N VAL A 78 -7.39 -3.51 -9.89
CA VAL A 78 -7.54 -3.06 -8.50
C VAL A 78 -8.77 -2.18 -8.40
N GLY A 79 -9.69 -2.54 -7.50
CA GLY A 79 -10.84 -1.74 -7.13
C GLY A 79 -10.49 -0.78 -6.01
N TYR A 80 -10.69 0.50 -6.22
CA TYR A 80 -10.49 1.55 -5.23
C TYR A 80 -11.85 2.08 -4.75
N PRO A 81 -11.98 2.49 -3.48
CA PRO A 81 -13.21 3.13 -3.02
C PRO A 81 -13.39 4.51 -3.66
N LYS A 82 -14.57 5.08 -3.52
CA LYS A 82 -14.85 6.44 -3.98
C LYS A 82 -14.03 7.44 -3.16
N PRO A 83 -13.22 8.30 -3.79
CA PRO A 83 -12.46 9.32 -3.09
C PRO A 83 -13.36 10.45 -2.58
N LYS A 84 -12.85 11.21 -1.62
CA LYS A 84 -13.38 12.50 -1.21
C LYS A 84 -12.67 13.61 -1.98
N PHE A 85 -13.37 14.74 -2.18
CA PHE A 85 -12.79 15.96 -2.75
C PHE A 85 -12.67 16.99 -1.65
N GLU A 86 -11.44 17.31 -1.26
CA GLU A 86 -11.16 18.18 -0.12
C GLU A 86 -10.30 19.38 -0.54
N LYS A 87 -10.63 20.55 -0.01
CA LYS A 87 -9.89 21.79 -0.25
C LYS A 87 -8.81 21.97 0.80
N TYR A 88 -7.58 22.19 0.36
CA TYR A 88 -6.44 22.46 1.21
C TYR A 88 -5.87 23.84 0.93
N VAL A 89 -5.21 24.45 1.92
CA VAL A 89 -4.70 25.83 1.82
C VAL A 89 -3.57 26.00 0.81
N PHE A 90 -2.86 24.91 0.51
CA PHE A 90 -1.73 24.90 -0.41
C PHE A 90 -2.13 24.59 -1.86
N GLU A 91 -3.43 24.36 -2.14
CA GLU A 91 -3.93 24.00 -3.47
C GLU A 91 -5.11 24.89 -3.89
N GLU A 92 -5.13 25.26 -5.16
CA GLU A 92 -6.21 26.08 -5.72
C GLU A 92 -7.49 25.29 -5.94
N LYS A 93 -7.38 24.00 -6.30
CA LYS A 93 -8.51 23.10 -6.56
C LYS A 93 -8.67 22.06 -5.45
N PRO A 94 -9.90 21.55 -5.23
CA PRO A 94 -10.09 20.41 -4.34
C PRO A 94 -9.29 19.19 -4.82
N LEU A 95 -8.61 18.52 -3.88
CA LEU A 95 -7.85 17.31 -4.14
C LEU A 95 -8.73 16.07 -4.00
N SER A 96 -8.50 15.08 -4.87
CA SER A 96 -9.11 13.76 -4.81
C SER A 96 -8.29 12.88 -3.87
N VAL A 97 -8.81 12.58 -2.68
CA VAL A 97 -8.06 11.98 -1.58
C VAL A 97 -8.83 10.90 -0.83
N PHE A 98 -8.07 10.08 -0.08
CA PHE A 98 -8.59 9.24 1.02
C PHE A 98 -8.13 9.84 2.35
N THR A 99 -9.07 10.04 3.27
CA THR A 99 -8.85 10.76 4.55
C THR A 99 -9.04 9.88 5.79
N GLU A 100 -9.46 8.64 5.59
CA GLU A 100 -9.76 7.65 6.63
C GLU A 100 -9.20 6.29 6.20
N ASP A 101 -9.29 5.29 7.06
CA ASP A 101 -9.03 3.90 6.69
C ASP A 101 -9.95 3.48 5.54
N PHE A 102 -9.42 2.71 4.61
CA PHE A 102 -10.15 2.26 3.44
C PHE A 102 -9.71 0.88 2.99
N VAL A 103 -10.50 0.27 2.11
CA VAL A 103 -10.21 -1.06 1.56
C VAL A 103 -10.05 -0.97 0.06
N VAL A 104 -8.98 -1.56 -0.46
CA VAL A 104 -8.82 -1.82 -1.90
C VAL A 104 -9.07 -3.29 -2.18
N THR A 105 -9.59 -3.60 -3.35
CA THR A 105 -9.96 -4.97 -3.72
C THR A 105 -9.25 -5.41 -4.99
N THR A 106 -8.98 -6.71 -5.10
CA THR A 106 -8.49 -7.31 -6.33
C THR A 106 -9.01 -8.74 -6.45
N ARG A 107 -9.44 -9.13 -7.64
CA ARG A 107 -9.83 -10.49 -7.93
C ARG A 107 -8.63 -11.28 -8.44
N PHE A 108 -8.27 -12.36 -7.75
CA PHE A 108 -7.26 -13.31 -8.21
C PHE A 108 -7.93 -14.53 -8.82
N THR A 109 -7.37 -14.98 -9.94
CA THR A 109 -7.84 -16.17 -10.65
C THR A 109 -6.76 -17.24 -10.63
N ALA A 110 -7.10 -18.44 -10.17
CA ALA A 110 -6.25 -19.62 -10.30
C ALA A 110 -6.45 -20.23 -11.69
N PRO A 111 -5.39 -20.45 -12.49
CA PRO A 111 -5.55 -21.12 -13.78
C PRO A 111 -6.08 -22.56 -13.58
N PRO A 112 -6.77 -23.16 -14.57
CA PRO A 112 -7.26 -24.53 -14.46
C PRO A 112 -6.15 -25.55 -14.16
N SER A 113 -4.92 -25.26 -14.60
CA SER A 113 -3.72 -26.08 -14.37
C SER A 113 -3.01 -25.80 -13.05
N ALA A 114 -3.56 -24.94 -12.19
CA ALA A 114 -2.94 -24.61 -10.92
C ALA A 114 -2.80 -25.84 -10.02
N ALA A 115 -1.61 -26.06 -9.49
CA ALA A 115 -1.37 -27.09 -8.49
C ALA A 115 -2.07 -26.74 -7.18
N ALA A 116 -2.71 -27.72 -6.52
CA ALA A 116 -3.27 -27.55 -5.19
C ALA A 116 -2.15 -27.30 -4.17
N GLY A 117 -2.43 -26.46 -3.19
CA GLY A 117 -1.50 -26.15 -2.10
C GLY A 117 -1.37 -24.65 -1.81
N PRO A 118 -0.43 -24.29 -0.94
CA PRO A 118 -0.21 -22.91 -0.56
C PRO A 118 0.43 -22.11 -1.70
N ALA A 119 -0.02 -20.86 -1.85
CA ALA A 119 0.56 -19.86 -2.72
C ALA A 119 0.63 -18.53 -1.98
N THR A 120 1.60 -17.70 -2.33
CA THR A 120 1.74 -16.37 -1.75
C THR A 120 1.70 -15.35 -2.87
N VAL A 121 0.83 -14.37 -2.72
CA VAL A 121 0.76 -13.20 -3.59
C VAL A 121 1.34 -12.02 -2.86
N THR A 122 2.25 -11.30 -3.49
CA THR A 122 2.83 -10.08 -2.95
C THR A 122 2.41 -8.88 -3.76
N GLY A 123 2.33 -7.75 -3.13
CA GLY A 123 2.01 -6.48 -3.77
C GLY A 123 2.73 -5.32 -3.13
N LYS A 124 2.66 -4.18 -3.79
CA LYS A 124 3.26 -2.93 -3.34
C LYS A 124 2.27 -1.80 -3.57
N VAL A 125 1.92 -1.11 -2.48
CA VAL A 125 1.14 0.13 -2.54
C VAL A 125 2.10 1.31 -2.55
N ARG A 126 2.14 2.03 -3.66
CA ARG A 126 2.79 3.34 -3.74
C ARG A 126 1.78 4.41 -3.40
N TYR A 127 2.18 5.37 -2.56
CA TYR A 127 1.29 6.45 -2.11
C TYR A 127 2.06 7.74 -1.83
N GLN A 128 1.36 8.87 -1.86
CA GLN A 128 1.83 10.16 -1.37
C GLN A 128 0.90 10.63 -0.27
N ALA A 129 1.46 10.81 0.93
CA ALA A 129 0.72 11.32 2.08
C ALA A 129 0.94 12.82 2.22
N CYS A 130 -0.10 13.53 2.63
CA CYS A 130 -0.07 14.96 2.88
C CYS A 130 -0.74 15.27 4.22
N THR A 131 -0.35 16.37 4.83
CA THR A 131 -1.08 17.03 5.91
C THR A 131 -1.97 18.13 5.32
N ASP A 132 -2.60 18.91 6.15
CA ASP A 132 -3.33 20.13 5.74
C ASP A 132 -2.42 21.27 5.24
N LYS A 133 -1.09 21.11 5.38
CA LYS A 133 -0.08 22.14 5.06
C LYS A 133 0.90 21.75 3.96
N MET A 134 1.22 20.46 3.85
CA MET A 134 2.28 20.00 2.94
C MET A 134 2.14 18.54 2.56
N CYS A 135 2.70 18.17 1.41
CA CYS A 135 2.83 16.77 1.00
C CYS A 135 4.23 16.24 1.30
N LEU A 136 4.27 14.98 1.75
CA LEU A 136 5.50 14.24 1.99
C LEU A 136 6.00 13.57 0.69
N PRO A 137 7.27 13.18 0.63
CA PRO A 137 7.75 12.36 -0.47
C PRO A 137 6.97 11.05 -0.60
N PRO A 138 6.78 10.52 -1.83
CA PRO A 138 6.07 9.26 -2.04
C PRO A 138 6.78 8.10 -1.36
N ARG A 139 5.99 7.13 -0.87
CA ARG A 139 6.46 5.92 -0.19
C ARG A 139 5.79 4.68 -0.74
N ASN A 140 6.33 3.53 -0.35
CA ASN A 140 5.76 2.23 -0.65
C ASN A 140 5.49 1.47 0.65
N VAL A 141 4.42 0.67 0.66
CA VAL A 141 4.16 -0.34 1.68
C VAL A 141 3.88 -1.69 1.01
N GLU A 142 4.45 -2.74 1.58
CA GLU A 142 4.31 -4.10 1.04
C GLU A 142 3.00 -4.73 1.50
N VAL A 143 2.41 -5.55 0.62
CA VAL A 143 1.20 -6.34 0.88
C VAL A 143 1.53 -7.81 0.65
N THR A 144 1.10 -8.67 1.55
CA THR A 144 1.20 -10.12 1.38
C THR A 144 -0.16 -10.76 1.58
N VAL A 145 -0.57 -11.59 0.63
CA VAL A 145 -1.81 -12.35 0.69
C VAL A 145 -1.48 -13.84 0.64
N LYS A 146 -1.88 -14.56 1.67
CA LYS A 146 -1.79 -16.04 1.71
C LYS A 146 -2.97 -16.63 0.96
N VAL A 147 -2.70 -17.51 0.01
CA VAL A 147 -3.71 -18.17 -0.81
C VAL A 147 -3.54 -19.67 -0.71
N THR A 148 -4.63 -20.43 -0.58
CA THR A 148 -4.64 -21.88 -0.73
C THR A 148 -5.41 -22.23 -1.98
N VAL A 149 -4.74 -22.86 -2.94
CA VAL A 149 -5.37 -23.42 -4.13
C VAL A 149 -5.94 -24.79 -3.78
N LEU A 150 -7.21 -24.98 -4.06
CA LEU A 150 -7.96 -26.22 -3.86
C LEU A 150 -8.08 -26.99 -5.19
N LYS A 151 -8.22 -28.31 -5.10
CA LYS A 151 -8.60 -29.16 -6.24
C LYS A 151 -10.04 -28.94 -6.64
#